data_c32490485af592931e2174618d7abec6
#
_entry.id   c32490485af592931e2174618d7abec6
#
_cell.length_a   1.000
_cell.length_b   1.000
_cell.length_c   1.000
_cell.angle_alpha   90.00
_cell.angle_beta   90.00
_cell.angle_gamma   90.00
#
_symmetry.space_group_name_H-M   'P 1'
#
loop_
_entity.id
_entity.type
_entity.pdbx_description
1 polymer ?
#
loop_
_entity_poly.entity_id
_entity_poly.type
_entity_poly.pdbx_seq_one_letter_code
_entity_poly.pdbx_strand_id
1 'polypeptide(L)'
;MASNGSAGLDIDMDGRYGPTNNELFFYVKNNLRFYKLIAEFPKNGKPQWVHISYSETELKNNEKNVFIAVSSGGRTRYLPYKGNEHLIK
;
A
#
# COMPACT_ATOMS: atom_id res chain seq x y z
N MET A 1 8.58 15.74 -7.53
CA MET A 1 8.18 14.90 -8.65
C MET A 1 9.21 13.79 -8.87
N ALA A 2 8.75 12.60 -9.05
CA ALA A 2 9.64 11.52 -9.39
C ALA A 2 10.09 11.65 -10.83
N SER A 3 11.38 11.48 -11.08
CA SER A 3 11.90 11.44 -12.44
C SER A 3 11.52 10.11 -13.12
N ASN A 4 11.75 10.01 -14.41
CA ASN A 4 11.50 8.77 -15.17
C ASN A 4 10.05 8.32 -15.19
N GLY A 5 9.12 9.24 -15.08
CA GLY A 5 7.71 8.91 -15.13
C GLY A 5 7.18 8.21 -13.89
N SER A 6 7.95 8.19 -12.82
CA SER A 6 7.50 7.61 -11.55
C SER A 6 6.69 8.62 -10.75
N ALA A 7 5.68 8.14 -10.04
CA ALA A 7 4.86 8.96 -9.17
C ALA A 7 4.44 8.15 -7.95
N GLY A 8 4.23 8.83 -6.85
CA GLY A 8 3.74 8.21 -5.63
C GLY A 8 2.56 8.99 -5.08
N LEU A 9 1.65 8.31 -4.43
CA LEU A 9 0.42 8.89 -3.91
C LEU A 9 0.05 8.23 -2.59
N ASP A 10 -0.15 9.03 -1.56
CA ASP A 10 -0.63 8.54 -0.27
C ASP A 10 -2.10 8.90 -0.14
N ILE A 11 -2.93 7.90 0.13
CA ILE A 11 -4.38 8.05 0.22
C ILE A 11 -4.85 7.56 1.57
N ASP A 12 -5.64 8.39 2.25
CA ASP A 12 -6.29 8.02 3.49
C ASP A 12 -7.80 8.15 3.32
N MET A 13 -8.51 7.03 3.39
CA MET A 13 -9.96 6.98 3.25
C MET A 13 -10.57 6.55 4.58
N ASP A 14 -11.49 7.33 5.08
CA ASP A 14 -12.09 7.05 6.39
C ASP A 14 -13.29 6.11 6.32
N GLY A 15 -13.73 5.75 5.14
CA GLY A 15 -14.85 4.83 4.96
C GLY A 15 -16.22 5.46 5.19
N ARG A 16 -16.29 6.75 5.47
CA ARG A 16 -17.55 7.41 5.80
C ARG A 16 -18.49 7.51 4.61
N TYR A 17 -17.96 7.89 3.46
CA TYR A 17 -18.74 8.09 2.24
C TYR A 17 -18.28 7.22 1.10
N GLY A 18 -17.42 6.26 1.37
CA GLY A 18 -16.84 5.42 0.34
C GLY A 18 -16.04 4.28 0.95
N PRO A 19 -15.08 3.74 0.22
CA PRO A 19 -14.30 2.62 0.70
C PRO A 19 -13.41 2.98 1.88
N THR A 20 -13.09 1.97 2.68
CA THR A 20 -12.08 2.08 3.73
C THR A 20 -10.70 1.92 3.12
N ASN A 21 -9.65 2.16 3.92
CA ASN A 21 -8.28 1.91 3.47
C ASN A 21 -8.04 0.44 3.13
N ASN A 22 -8.68 -0.49 3.84
CA ASN A 22 -8.59 -1.90 3.51
C ASN A 22 -9.18 -2.18 2.12
N GLU A 23 -10.36 -1.66 1.86
CA GLU A 23 -11.01 -1.85 0.58
C GLU A 23 -10.19 -1.25 -0.56
N LEU A 24 -9.63 -0.06 -0.34
CA LEU A 24 -8.76 0.56 -1.32
C LEU A 24 -7.53 -0.30 -1.57
N PHE A 25 -6.88 -0.76 -0.51
CA PHE A 25 -5.68 -1.58 -0.62
C PHE A 25 -5.94 -2.84 -1.45
N PHE A 26 -7.00 -3.57 -1.13
CA PHE A 26 -7.31 -4.80 -1.85
C PHE A 26 -7.80 -4.54 -3.26
N TYR A 27 -8.54 -3.45 -3.48
CA TYR A 27 -8.97 -3.11 -4.83
C TYR A 27 -7.76 -2.85 -5.73
N VAL A 28 -6.81 -2.05 -5.27
CA VAL A 28 -5.61 -1.75 -6.06
C VAL A 28 -4.81 -3.03 -6.29
N LYS A 29 -4.61 -3.80 -5.23
CA LYS A 29 -3.84 -5.05 -5.29
C LYS A 29 -4.40 -6.00 -6.33
N ASN A 30 -5.72 -6.13 -6.39
CA ASN A 30 -6.36 -7.13 -7.22
C ASN A 30 -6.76 -6.66 -8.62
N ASN A 31 -6.82 -5.35 -8.85
CA ASN A 31 -7.41 -4.84 -10.08
C ASN A 31 -6.51 -3.87 -10.85
N LEU A 32 -5.54 -3.24 -10.22
CA LEU A 32 -4.76 -2.20 -10.87
C LEU A 32 -3.30 -2.63 -11.03
N ARG A 33 -2.63 -1.96 -11.95
CA ARG A 33 -1.18 -2.12 -12.11
C ARG A 33 -0.49 -0.98 -11.39
N PHE A 34 0.60 -1.29 -10.71
CA PHE A 34 1.33 -0.32 -9.90
C PHE A 34 2.81 -0.71 -9.86
N TYR A 35 3.63 0.18 -9.38
CA TYR A 35 5.02 -0.13 -9.10
C TYR A 35 5.17 -0.69 -7.68
N LYS A 36 4.64 0.03 -6.69
CA LYS A 36 4.59 -0.44 -5.30
C LYS A 36 3.24 -0.11 -4.68
N LEU A 37 2.78 -1.00 -3.83
CA LEU A 37 1.57 -0.80 -3.03
C LEU A 37 1.94 -1.08 -1.58
N ILE A 38 1.72 -0.10 -0.69
CA ILE A 38 2.11 -0.21 0.70
C ILE A 38 0.93 0.12 1.60
N ALA A 39 0.58 -0.83 2.48
CA ALA A 39 -0.36 -0.58 3.57
C ALA A 39 0.45 0.01 4.71
N GLU A 40 0.27 1.28 5.03
CA GLU A 40 1.14 1.97 5.95
C GLU A 40 0.58 2.00 7.36
N PHE A 41 1.37 1.52 8.29
CA PHE A 41 1.15 1.54 9.74
C PHE A 41 -0.22 1.00 10.13
N PRO A 42 -0.52 -0.28 9.85
CA PRO A 42 -1.81 -0.85 10.18
C PRO A 42 -2.11 -0.75 11.67
N LYS A 43 -3.34 -0.39 11.97
CA LYS A 43 -3.84 -0.32 13.33
C LYS A 43 -5.19 -1.01 13.38
N ASN A 44 -5.30 -2.04 14.22
CA ASN A 44 -6.51 -2.85 14.33
C ASN A 44 -6.91 -3.48 12.98
N GLY A 45 -5.91 -3.89 12.20
CA GLY A 45 -6.14 -4.55 10.93
C GLY A 45 -6.42 -3.61 9.76
N LYS A 46 -6.29 -2.30 9.97
CA LYS A 46 -6.55 -1.30 8.93
C LYS A 46 -5.33 -0.43 8.70
N PRO A 47 -4.88 -0.26 7.46
CA PRO A 47 -3.82 0.72 7.19
C PRO A 47 -4.27 2.11 7.59
N GLN A 48 -3.36 2.89 8.14
CA GLN A 48 -3.66 4.30 8.42
C GLN A 48 -3.74 5.10 7.14
N TRP A 49 -2.98 4.70 6.13
CA TRP A 49 -3.15 5.16 4.76
C TRP A 49 -2.52 4.15 3.81
N VAL A 50 -2.72 4.35 2.51
CA VAL A 50 -2.23 3.44 1.48
C VAL A 50 -1.33 4.24 0.55
N HIS A 51 -0.13 3.76 0.34
CA HIS A 51 0.80 4.34 -0.62
C HIS A 51 0.75 3.54 -1.92
N ILE A 52 0.56 4.23 -3.03
CA ILE A 52 0.55 3.63 -4.36
C ILE A 52 1.59 4.34 -5.20
N SER A 53 2.54 3.61 -5.71
CA SER A 53 3.56 4.15 -6.62
C SER A 53 3.30 3.67 -8.02
N TYR A 54 3.59 4.52 -8.99
CA TYR A 54 3.43 4.23 -10.40
C TYR A 54 4.74 4.53 -11.13
N SER A 55 5.11 3.67 -12.05
CA SER A 55 6.25 3.90 -12.93
C SER A 55 5.86 3.49 -14.34
N GLU A 56 6.14 4.35 -15.32
CA GLU A 56 5.80 4.06 -16.71
C GLU A 56 6.57 2.86 -17.27
N THR A 57 7.74 2.58 -16.71
CA THR A 57 8.62 1.54 -17.22
C THR A 57 8.55 0.24 -16.43
N GLU A 58 8.01 0.27 -15.22
CA GLU A 58 8.03 -0.88 -14.32
C GLU A 58 6.69 -1.11 -13.65
N LEU A 59 5.64 -1.26 -14.46
CA LEU A 59 4.32 -1.56 -13.92
C LEU A 59 4.23 -3.05 -13.59
N LYS A 60 3.95 -3.32 -12.34
CA LYS A 60 3.77 -4.66 -11.83
C LYS A 60 2.56 -4.64 -10.90
N ASN A 61 1.82 -5.70 -10.89
CA ASN A 61 0.70 -5.84 -9.97
C ASN A 61 0.76 -7.22 -9.34
N ASN A 62 1.87 -7.52 -8.72
CA ASN A 62 2.07 -8.82 -8.14
C ASN A 62 2.50 -8.68 -6.68
N GLU A 63 2.43 -9.78 -5.96
CA GLU A 63 2.68 -9.81 -4.53
C GLU A 63 4.09 -9.39 -4.13
N LYS A 64 5.04 -9.45 -5.05
CA LYS A 64 6.42 -9.06 -4.75
C LYS A 64 6.55 -7.56 -4.53
N ASN A 65 5.59 -6.78 -4.98
CA ASN A 65 5.62 -5.33 -4.88
C ASN A 65 4.57 -4.81 -3.89
N VAL A 66 4.04 -5.67 -3.04
CA VAL A 66 3.05 -5.30 -2.03
C VAL A 66 3.68 -5.42 -0.66
N PHE A 67 3.63 -4.34 0.10
CA PHE A 67 4.33 -4.24 1.39
C PHE A 67 3.41 -3.71 2.48
N ILE A 68 3.83 -3.94 3.71
CA ILE A 68 3.21 -3.36 4.90
C ILE A 68 4.31 -2.58 5.61
N ALA A 69 4.10 -1.30 5.85
CA ALA A 69 5.04 -0.48 6.61
C ALA A 69 4.63 -0.51 8.08
N VAL A 70 5.59 -0.81 8.95
CA VAL A 70 5.36 -0.85 10.39
C VAL A 70 6.42 -0.02 11.09
N SER A 71 6.08 0.49 12.27
CA SER A 71 7.03 1.20 13.12
C SER A 71 7.72 0.20 14.04
N SER A 72 9.04 0.27 14.10
CA SER A 72 9.83 -0.63 14.92
C SER A 72 11.05 0.14 15.45
N GLY A 73 11.09 0.35 16.76
CA GLY A 73 12.22 1.03 17.40
C GLY A 73 12.47 2.43 16.85
N GLY A 74 11.42 3.18 16.52
CA GLY A 74 11.54 4.52 16.00
C GLY A 74 11.87 4.58 14.51
N ARG A 75 11.87 3.43 13.83
CA ARG A 75 12.17 3.33 12.41
C ARG A 75 10.99 2.71 11.68
N THR A 76 10.86 3.03 10.39
CA THR A 76 9.89 2.38 9.52
C THR A 76 10.52 1.13 8.92
N ARG A 77 9.82 0.00 9.04
CA ARG A 77 10.21 -1.25 8.39
C ARG A 77 9.15 -1.64 7.37
N TYR A 78 9.61 -2.08 6.22
CA TYR A 78 8.72 -2.51 5.15
C TYR A 78 8.76 -4.04 5.08
N LEU A 79 7.62 -4.65 5.40
CA LEU A 79 7.46 -6.10 5.39
C LEU A 79 6.76 -6.52 4.12
N PRO A 80 7.11 -7.65 3.51
CA PRO A 80 6.32 -8.14 2.39
C PRO A 80 4.91 -8.45 2.86
N TYR A 81 3.92 -8.16 2.02
CA TYR A 81 2.54 -8.49 2.36
C TYR A 81 2.38 -10.01 2.56
N LYS A 82 2.97 -10.79 1.67
CA LYS A 82 2.86 -12.24 1.76
C LYS A 82 3.61 -12.77 2.97
N GLY A 83 2.90 -13.46 3.84
CA GLY A 83 3.42 -13.91 5.12
C GLY A 83 3.04 -13.01 6.28
N ASN A 84 2.52 -11.83 5.99
CA ASN A 84 2.12 -10.85 7.00
C ASN A 84 0.67 -10.39 6.80
N GLU A 85 -0.12 -11.20 6.07
CA GLU A 85 -1.49 -10.84 5.71
C GLU A 85 -2.39 -10.61 6.93
N HIS A 86 -2.04 -11.23 8.04
CA HIS A 86 -2.82 -11.07 9.28
C HIS A 86 -2.84 -9.62 9.80
N LEU A 87 -1.92 -8.78 9.34
CA LEU A 87 -1.86 -7.39 9.77
C LEU A 87 -2.93 -6.53 9.09
N ILE A 88 -3.48 -7.01 7.99
CA ILE A 88 -4.53 -6.32 7.23
C ILE A 88 -5.74 -7.24 7.18
N LYS A 89 -6.86 -6.77 7.67
CA LYS A 89 -8.07 -7.60 7.74
C LYS A 89 -9.18 -7.14 6.82
#